data_f527c2446a4ddf7c81fa9c7c5beb23c3
#
_entry.id   f527c2446a4ddf7c81fa9c7c5beb23c3
#
_cell.length_a   1.000
_cell.length_b   1.000
_cell.length_c   1.000
_cell.angle_alpha   90.00
_cell.angle_beta   90.00
_cell.angle_gamma   90.00
#
_symmetry.space_group_name_H-M   'P 1'
#
loop_
_entity.id
_entity.type
_entity.pdbx_description
1 polymer ?
#
loop_
_entity_poly.entity_id
_entity_poly.type
_entity_poly.pdbx_seq_one_letter_code
_entity_poly.pdbx_strand_id
1 'polypeptide(L)'
;AFGAANPLPARAQGGLPTLGDGSDLTSSEERRLGDRIIRELYRDPDYIDDPVIGEYVQGIWQPLMAAARARGELSPELDERFAWEVLLGRDRTVNAFALPGGYLGLHLGLIGVVGTRDELASVMAHELSHVTQRHISRLLTQQSRQTPLLLGAMVLGALAASKNPGATQALVVGGQALAMQNQLNFSRDMEREADRVGMGLMEPAGFAPEGFVGMFDKLQQANRINDNGSWPYLRSHPLTTQRIADMQSRLPSGGLTASSPSVLQAEHAMVTARARVLSRPGVDVLRQWVAEPQGTGFAALPPARQAGVLYAAALGSSQLRDAAGARRWAGQLQQLVKNDAAATRLAKLLRAELELAADDAPAALAAMPPGDSRRPEMLLRTQIVLRTGQSKEVTGPLQTWLATHPRDASAWQAMAAVWNAQGQPLRAVRAEAEVHAARYDYAAAVDRFKAGQDLARRSTSADDHFEASIIDTRLRAVQSLRREQAAER
;
A
#
# COMPACT_ATOMS: atom_id res chain seq x y z
N ALA A 1 -60.71 19.02 -36.70
CA ALA A 1 -60.05 17.95 -36.00
C ALA A 1 -58.56 17.95 -36.36
N PHE A 2 -57.75 18.54 -35.50
CA PHE A 2 -56.30 18.53 -35.63
C PHE A 2 -55.75 17.35 -34.81
N GLY A 3 -55.13 16.39 -35.45
CA GLY A 3 -54.46 15.27 -34.82
C GLY A 3 -53.09 15.71 -34.29
N ALA A 4 -52.87 15.61 -32.96
CA ALA A 4 -51.55 15.77 -32.37
C ALA A 4 -50.70 14.55 -32.61
N ALA A 5 -49.55 14.73 -33.29
CA ALA A 5 -48.53 13.72 -33.46
C ALA A 5 -47.65 13.69 -32.20
N ASN A 6 -47.65 12.56 -31.51
CA ASN A 6 -46.67 12.28 -30.45
C ASN A 6 -45.26 12.12 -31.03
N PRO A 7 -44.23 12.75 -30.48
CA PRO A 7 -42.85 12.46 -30.87
C PRO A 7 -42.40 11.11 -30.27
N LEU A 8 -41.88 10.27 -31.14
CA LEU A 8 -41.20 9.00 -30.76
C LEU A 8 -39.99 9.29 -29.90
N PRO A 9 -39.66 8.46 -28.90
CA PRO A 9 -38.48 8.63 -28.09
C PRO A 9 -37.23 8.43 -28.96
N ALA A 10 -36.29 9.36 -28.86
CA ALA A 10 -34.96 9.27 -29.46
C ALA A 10 -34.27 8.01 -28.97
N ARG A 11 -33.98 7.09 -29.88
CA ARG A 11 -33.09 5.96 -29.65
C ARG A 11 -31.72 6.54 -29.30
N ALA A 12 -31.24 6.23 -28.08
CA ALA A 12 -29.84 6.39 -27.74
C ALA A 12 -29.01 5.62 -28.80
N GLN A 13 -28.26 6.34 -29.61
CA GLN A 13 -27.23 5.77 -30.44
C GLN A 13 -26.17 5.23 -29.47
N GLY A 14 -26.20 3.93 -29.23
CA GLY A 14 -25.08 3.20 -28.69
C GLY A 14 -23.90 3.45 -29.62
N GLY A 15 -22.97 4.30 -29.21
CA GLY A 15 -21.71 4.45 -29.91
C GLY A 15 -21.08 3.07 -30.05
N LEU A 16 -20.79 2.68 -31.28
CA LEU A 16 -19.91 1.53 -31.53
C LEU A 16 -18.65 1.73 -30.71
N PRO A 17 -18.11 0.69 -30.04
CA PRO A 17 -16.80 0.81 -29.43
C PRO A 17 -15.87 1.34 -30.50
N THR A 18 -15.27 2.50 -30.27
CA THR A 18 -14.16 2.96 -31.07
C THR A 18 -13.14 1.84 -30.99
N LEU A 19 -12.92 1.15 -32.10
CA LEU A 19 -11.74 0.32 -32.29
C LEU A 19 -10.58 1.25 -32.00
N GLY A 20 -9.98 1.11 -30.80
CA GLY A 20 -8.81 1.87 -30.42
C GLY A 20 -7.78 1.71 -31.53
N ASP A 21 -7.18 2.80 -31.89
CA ASP A 21 -6.03 2.80 -32.79
C ASP A 21 -5.11 1.68 -32.30
N GLY A 22 -4.83 0.67 -33.13
CA GLY A 22 -4.19 -0.61 -32.74
C GLY A 22 -2.74 -0.48 -32.22
N SER A 23 -2.39 0.70 -31.74
CA SER A 23 -1.12 1.10 -31.16
C SER A 23 -1.11 1.04 -29.63
N ASP A 24 -2.25 1.18 -28.93
CA ASP A 24 -2.28 1.26 -27.47
C ASP A 24 -2.28 -0.13 -26.82
N LEU A 25 -1.53 -0.28 -25.71
CA LEU A 25 -1.57 -1.48 -24.87
C LEU A 25 -3.02 -1.75 -24.42
N THR A 26 -3.49 -2.96 -24.63
CA THR A 26 -4.79 -3.36 -24.08
C THR A 26 -4.75 -3.38 -22.55
N SER A 27 -5.91 -3.23 -21.91
CA SER A 27 -6.03 -3.33 -20.45
C SER A 27 -5.49 -4.65 -19.90
N SER A 28 -5.68 -5.75 -20.66
CA SER A 28 -5.16 -7.08 -20.29
C SER A 28 -3.63 -7.17 -20.39
N GLU A 29 -3.02 -6.56 -21.38
CA GLU A 29 -1.56 -6.51 -21.54
C GLU A 29 -0.93 -5.62 -20.45
N GLU A 30 -1.55 -4.48 -20.16
CA GLU A 30 -1.14 -3.58 -19.09
C GLU A 30 -1.23 -4.29 -17.73
N ARG A 31 -2.31 -5.04 -17.47
CA ARG A 31 -2.45 -5.83 -16.25
C ARG A 31 -1.36 -6.91 -16.14
N ARG A 32 -1.09 -7.67 -17.19
CA ARG A 32 -0.03 -8.69 -17.20
C ARG A 32 1.36 -8.09 -16.96
N LEU A 33 1.62 -6.92 -17.55
CA LEU A 33 2.87 -6.19 -17.31
C LEU A 33 3.00 -5.82 -15.83
N GLY A 34 1.94 -5.30 -15.24
CA GLY A 34 1.87 -4.99 -13.80
C GLY A 34 2.12 -6.21 -12.92
N ASP A 35 1.47 -7.33 -13.21
CA ASP A 35 1.63 -8.59 -12.45
C ASP A 35 3.08 -9.11 -12.48
N ARG A 36 3.82 -8.90 -13.58
CA ARG A 36 5.24 -9.23 -13.65
C ARG A 36 6.09 -8.34 -12.75
N ILE A 37 5.84 -7.03 -12.80
CA ILE A 37 6.58 -6.05 -11.98
C ILE A 37 6.32 -6.32 -10.49
N ILE A 38 5.07 -6.51 -10.13
CA ILE A 38 4.67 -6.68 -8.73
C ILE A 38 5.24 -7.95 -8.10
N ARG A 39 5.36 -9.03 -8.90
CA ARG A 39 5.98 -10.27 -8.45
C ARG A 39 7.44 -10.07 -8.01
N GLU A 40 8.19 -9.24 -8.73
CA GLU A 40 9.56 -8.91 -8.34
C GLU A 40 9.59 -7.97 -7.13
N LEU A 41 8.64 -7.04 -7.01
CA LEU A 41 8.51 -6.17 -5.85
C LEU A 41 8.18 -6.94 -4.57
N TYR A 42 7.35 -7.98 -4.63
CA TYR A 42 7.12 -8.85 -3.47
C TYR A 42 8.35 -9.62 -2.98
N ARG A 43 9.35 -9.80 -3.84
CA ARG A 43 10.64 -10.41 -3.51
C ARG A 43 11.67 -9.40 -3.03
N ASP A 44 11.41 -8.11 -3.21
CA ASP A 44 12.31 -7.05 -2.78
C ASP A 44 12.39 -7.02 -1.24
N PRO A 45 13.61 -7.01 -0.65
CA PRO A 45 13.77 -6.94 0.81
C PRO A 45 13.22 -5.65 1.43
N ASP A 46 12.98 -4.63 0.61
CA ASP A 46 12.35 -3.39 1.06
C ASP A 46 10.82 -3.42 0.96
N TYR A 47 10.21 -4.44 0.36
CA TYR A 47 8.77 -4.64 0.50
C TYR A 47 8.39 -4.84 1.96
N ILE A 48 7.34 -4.17 2.41
CA ILE A 48 6.81 -4.30 3.76
C ILE A 48 5.29 -4.43 3.74
N ASP A 49 4.78 -5.43 4.43
CA ASP A 49 3.36 -5.55 4.76
C ASP A 49 3.17 -5.20 6.24
N ASP A 50 3.04 -3.90 6.52
CA ASP A 50 2.70 -3.42 7.86
C ASP A 50 1.19 -3.26 7.97
N PRO A 51 0.50 -4.05 8.83
CA PRO A 51 -0.96 -4.04 8.86
C PRO A 51 -1.56 -2.72 9.36
N VAL A 52 -0.85 -1.97 10.21
CA VAL A 52 -1.32 -0.66 10.72
C VAL A 52 -1.26 0.39 9.62
N ILE A 53 -0.10 0.52 8.96
CA ILE A 53 0.06 1.48 7.85
C ILE A 53 -0.85 1.07 6.68
N GLY A 54 -0.92 -0.23 6.37
CA GLY A 54 -1.76 -0.76 5.30
C GLY A 54 -3.24 -0.44 5.51
N GLU A 55 -3.78 -0.64 6.71
CA GLU A 55 -5.16 -0.29 7.04
C GLU A 55 -5.40 1.22 6.89
N TYR A 56 -4.48 2.04 7.39
CA TYR A 56 -4.58 3.50 7.28
C TYR A 56 -4.60 3.96 5.81
N VAL A 57 -3.70 3.41 4.99
CA VAL A 57 -3.62 3.70 3.55
C VAL A 57 -4.89 3.22 2.83
N GLN A 58 -5.41 2.05 3.15
CA GLN A 58 -6.68 1.57 2.60
C GLN A 58 -7.86 2.46 3.00
N GLY A 59 -7.84 3.04 4.21
CA GLY A 59 -8.82 4.03 4.65
C GLY A 59 -8.82 5.34 3.82
N ILE A 60 -7.78 5.59 3.04
CA ILE A 60 -7.69 6.68 2.06
C ILE A 60 -8.00 6.16 0.65
N TRP A 61 -7.44 5.03 0.28
CA TRP A 61 -7.55 4.45 -1.06
C TRP A 61 -8.98 4.10 -1.45
N GLN A 62 -9.71 3.41 -0.56
CA GLN A 62 -11.07 2.96 -0.88
C GLN A 62 -12.07 4.11 -1.13
N PRO A 63 -12.09 5.19 -0.32
CA PRO A 63 -12.90 6.37 -0.64
C PRO A 63 -12.53 7.03 -1.96
N LEU A 64 -11.21 7.14 -2.31
CA LEU A 64 -10.76 7.69 -3.59
C LEU A 64 -11.24 6.82 -4.76
N MET A 65 -11.15 5.50 -4.65
CA MET A 65 -11.67 4.55 -5.64
C MET A 65 -13.19 4.69 -5.82
N ALA A 66 -13.93 4.81 -4.72
CA ALA A 66 -15.37 5.03 -4.77
C ALA A 66 -15.72 6.35 -5.47
N ALA A 67 -14.98 7.43 -5.17
CA ALA A 67 -15.14 8.71 -5.83
C ALA A 67 -14.82 8.64 -7.33
N ALA A 68 -13.77 7.92 -7.72
CA ALA A 68 -13.40 7.72 -9.12
C ALA A 68 -14.51 6.97 -9.90
N ARG A 69 -15.10 5.93 -9.29
CA ARG A 69 -16.27 5.23 -9.88
C ARG A 69 -17.46 6.16 -10.04
N ALA A 70 -17.83 6.87 -8.98
CA ALA A 70 -19.01 7.74 -8.95
C ALA A 70 -18.91 8.90 -9.95
N ARG A 71 -17.70 9.39 -10.20
CA ARG A 71 -17.44 10.47 -11.17
C ARG A 71 -17.25 9.98 -12.61
N GLY A 72 -17.22 8.65 -12.84
CA GLY A 72 -16.93 8.08 -14.16
C GLY A 72 -15.47 8.19 -14.60
N GLU A 73 -14.56 8.56 -13.70
CA GLU A 73 -13.11 8.58 -13.97
C GLU A 73 -12.51 7.17 -14.02
N LEU A 74 -13.17 6.21 -13.39
CA LEU A 74 -12.81 4.79 -13.46
C LEU A 74 -13.84 4.04 -14.30
N SER A 75 -13.42 3.58 -15.48
CA SER A 75 -14.28 2.81 -16.36
C SER A 75 -14.59 1.41 -15.78
N PRO A 76 -15.77 0.83 -16.05
CA PRO A 76 -16.10 -0.53 -15.59
C PRO A 76 -15.08 -1.58 -16.05
N GLU A 77 -14.52 -1.43 -17.25
CA GLU A 77 -13.50 -2.34 -17.80
C GLU A 77 -12.22 -2.33 -16.94
N LEU A 78 -11.70 -1.15 -16.60
CA LEU A 78 -10.51 -1.03 -15.76
C LEU A 78 -10.80 -1.49 -14.33
N ASP A 79 -11.98 -1.17 -13.80
CA ASP A 79 -12.39 -1.56 -12.45
C ASP A 79 -12.38 -3.08 -12.26
N GLU A 80 -12.86 -3.83 -13.28
CA GLU A 80 -12.88 -5.28 -13.26
C GLU A 80 -11.51 -5.92 -13.51
N ARG A 81 -10.71 -5.34 -14.43
CA ARG A 81 -9.48 -5.99 -14.91
C ARG A 81 -8.24 -5.67 -14.10
N PHE A 82 -8.18 -4.50 -13.48
CA PHE A 82 -6.99 -4.04 -12.76
C PHE A 82 -6.96 -4.54 -11.31
N ALA A 83 -5.77 -4.56 -10.72
CA ALA A 83 -5.56 -5.10 -9.38
C ALA A 83 -6.07 -4.18 -8.26
N TRP A 84 -5.93 -2.87 -8.44
CA TRP A 84 -6.25 -1.83 -7.46
C TRP A 84 -5.59 -2.07 -6.10
N GLU A 85 -4.31 -2.37 -6.14
CA GLU A 85 -3.51 -2.77 -4.99
C GLU A 85 -2.45 -1.73 -4.66
N VAL A 86 -2.30 -1.41 -3.36
CA VAL A 86 -1.29 -0.48 -2.86
C VAL A 86 -0.22 -1.27 -2.12
N LEU A 87 1.04 -1.08 -2.53
CA LEU A 87 2.21 -1.70 -1.92
C LEU A 87 3.03 -0.67 -1.15
N LEU A 88 3.59 -1.11 -0.03
CA LEU A 88 4.46 -0.28 0.79
C LEU A 88 5.92 -0.68 0.57
N GLY A 89 6.77 0.32 0.35
CA GLY A 89 8.22 0.18 0.30
C GLY A 89 8.87 0.80 1.52
N ARG A 90 9.81 0.08 2.15
CA ARG A 90 10.50 0.51 3.37
C ARG A 90 11.49 1.67 3.14
N ASP A 91 11.65 2.10 1.92
CA ASP A 91 12.55 3.15 1.51
C ASP A 91 12.25 4.48 2.23
N ARG A 92 13.31 5.20 2.61
CA ARG A 92 13.24 6.53 3.26
C ARG A 92 13.05 7.67 2.29
N THR A 93 13.20 7.43 1.00
CA THR A 93 12.97 8.45 -0.01
C THR A 93 11.51 8.82 -0.11
N VAL A 94 11.25 10.08 -0.43
CA VAL A 94 9.90 10.60 -0.66
C VAL A 94 9.49 10.22 -2.07
N ASN A 95 8.72 9.14 -2.18
CA ASN A 95 8.28 8.60 -3.46
C ASN A 95 6.91 7.94 -3.38
N ALA A 96 6.13 8.11 -4.44
CA ALA A 96 4.96 7.35 -4.80
C ALA A 96 5.00 7.13 -6.31
N PHE A 97 4.39 6.07 -6.80
CA PHE A 97 4.38 5.79 -8.23
C PHE A 97 3.22 4.87 -8.60
N ALA A 98 2.57 5.20 -9.69
CA ALA A 98 1.64 4.29 -10.35
C ALA A 98 2.40 3.27 -11.19
N LEU A 99 1.90 2.04 -11.23
CA LEU A 99 2.40 0.96 -12.06
C LEU A 99 1.30 0.45 -13.00
N PRO A 100 1.66 -0.18 -14.12
CA PRO A 100 0.67 -0.77 -15.02
C PRO A 100 -0.26 -1.73 -14.27
N GLY A 101 -1.52 -1.83 -14.70
CA GLY A 101 -2.45 -2.80 -14.16
C GLY A 101 -3.08 -2.45 -12.81
N GLY A 102 -3.04 -1.17 -12.40
CA GLY A 102 -3.73 -0.69 -11.21
C GLY A 102 -2.97 -0.90 -9.90
N TYR A 103 -1.66 -0.96 -9.97
CA TYR A 103 -0.80 -1.02 -8.79
C TYR A 103 -0.26 0.36 -8.44
N LEU A 104 -0.17 0.64 -7.14
CA LEU A 104 0.38 1.86 -6.58
C LEU A 104 1.48 1.51 -5.57
N GLY A 105 2.65 2.10 -5.72
CA GLY A 105 3.73 2.00 -4.73
C GLY A 105 3.79 3.25 -3.86
N LEU A 106 3.94 3.07 -2.55
CA LEU A 106 4.17 4.15 -1.58
C LEU A 106 5.41 3.84 -0.76
N HIS A 107 6.38 4.73 -0.76
CA HIS A 107 7.52 4.63 0.15
C HIS A 107 7.16 5.14 1.55
N LEU A 108 7.68 4.47 2.59
CA LEU A 108 7.49 4.93 3.97
C LEU A 108 8.05 6.35 4.18
N GLY A 109 9.08 6.74 3.41
CA GLY A 109 9.61 8.10 3.41
C GLY A 109 8.57 9.16 3.05
N LEU A 110 7.70 8.91 2.07
CA LEU A 110 6.60 9.81 1.73
C LEU A 110 5.61 9.92 2.91
N ILE A 111 5.14 8.77 3.44
CA ILE A 111 4.21 8.75 4.57
C ILE A 111 4.83 9.47 5.78
N GLY A 112 6.15 9.36 5.95
CA GLY A 112 6.90 9.97 7.04
C GLY A 112 7.03 11.50 7.00
N VAL A 113 6.79 12.14 5.84
CA VAL A 113 6.94 13.60 5.67
C VAL A 113 5.62 14.32 5.47
N VAL A 114 4.56 13.65 5.04
CA VAL A 114 3.25 14.31 4.88
C VAL A 114 2.70 14.76 6.24
N GLY A 115 2.21 15.99 6.29
CA GLY A 115 1.76 16.62 7.53
C GLY A 115 0.31 16.30 7.87
N THR A 116 -0.49 15.93 6.89
CA THR A 116 -1.92 15.67 7.06
C THR A 116 -2.37 14.47 6.23
N ARG A 117 -3.52 13.92 6.62
CA ARG A 117 -4.19 12.85 5.86
C ARG A 117 -4.57 13.33 4.47
N ASP A 118 -4.96 14.58 4.32
CA ASP A 118 -5.36 15.18 3.04
C ASP A 118 -4.16 15.32 2.09
N GLU A 119 -2.98 15.66 2.59
CA GLU A 119 -1.76 15.66 1.78
C GLU A 119 -1.44 14.24 1.25
N LEU A 120 -1.55 13.19 2.08
CA LEU A 120 -1.37 11.82 1.60
C LEU A 120 -2.44 11.43 0.57
N ALA A 121 -3.70 11.79 0.85
CA ALA A 121 -4.81 11.55 -0.07
C ALA A 121 -4.59 12.26 -1.42
N SER A 122 -4.04 13.48 -1.45
CA SER A 122 -3.75 14.19 -2.69
C SER A 122 -2.72 13.46 -3.56
N VAL A 123 -1.65 12.93 -2.96
CA VAL A 123 -0.67 12.12 -3.70
C VAL A 123 -1.32 10.86 -4.25
N MET A 124 -2.08 10.15 -3.40
CA MET A 124 -2.75 8.91 -3.84
C MET A 124 -3.80 9.17 -4.92
N ALA A 125 -4.52 10.30 -4.87
CA ALA A 125 -5.47 10.71 -5.90
C ALA A 125 -4.77 11.07 -7.22
N HIS A 126 -3.61 11.71 -7.15
CA HIS A 126 -2.78 12.00 -8.31
C HIS A 126 -2.29 10.72 -9.00
N GLU A 127 -1.74 9.79 -8.23
CA GLU A 127 -1.29 8.49 -8.75
C GLU A 127 -2.46 7.65 -9.31
N LEU A 128 -3.61 7.62 -8.62
CA LEU A 128 -4.82 6.98 -9.12
C LEU A 128 -5.23 7.57 -10.47
N SER A 129 -5.10 8.88 -10.64
CA SER A 129 -5.44 9.55 -11.90
C SER A 129 -4.52 9.13 -13.04
N HIS A 130 -3.22 8.91 -12.80
CA HIS A 130 -2.33 8.35 -13.81
C HIS A 130 -2.79 6.98 -14.30
N VAL A 131 -3.35 6.15 -13.42
CA VAL A 131 -3.88 4.83 -13.77
C VAL A 131 -5.21 4.96 -14.53
N THR A 132 -6.18 5.71 -14.00
CA THR A 132 -7.53 5.82 -14.59
C THR A 132 -7.50 6.52 -15.96
N GLN A 133 -6.59 7.49 -16.15
CA GLN A 133 -6.38 8.18 -17.43
C GLN A 133 -5.40 7.42 -18.35
N ARG A 134 -4.93 6.24 -17.94
CA ARG A 134 -4.04 5.36 -18.70
C ARG A 134 -2.76 6.03 -19.16
N HIS A 135 -2.19 6.94 -18.37
CA HIS A 135 -0.98 7.69 -18.73
C HIS A 135 0.20 6.77 -19.01
N ILE A 136 0.34 5.67 -18.24
CA ILE A 136 1.42 4.69 -18.43
C ILE A 136 1.28 4.01 -19.78
N SER A 137 0.08 3.54 -20.14
CA SER A 137 -0.20 2.92 -21.44
C SER A 137 0.12 3.88 -22.58
N ARG A 138 -0.33 5.12 -22.48
CA ARG A 138 -0.08 6.17 -23.48
C ARG A 138 1.42 6.48 -23.65
N LEU A 139 2.20 6.54 -22.55
CA LEU A 139 3.65 6.69 -22.59
C LEU A 139 4.33 5.52 -23.29
N LEU A 140 3.97 4.30 -22.90
CA LEU A 140 4.56 3.09 -23.46
C LEU A 140 4.29 2.96 -24.96
N THR A 141 3.11 3.35 -25.40
CA THR A 141 2.73 3.38 -26.82
C THR A 141 3.52 4.41 -27.62
N GLN A 142 3.71 5.60 -27.06
CA GLN A 142 4.49 6.66 -27.74
C GLN A 142 5.97 6.30 -27.91
N GLN A 143 6.52 5.49 -27.00
CA GLN A 143 7.93 5.13 -26.98
C GLN A 143 8.24 3.79 -27.64
N SER A 144 7.27 2.93 -27.79
CA SER A 144 7.52 1.55 -28.20
C SER A 144 6.98 1.19 -29.56
N ARG A 145 7.89 1.11 -30.48
CA ARG A 145 7.92 0.01 -31.45
C ARG A 145 8.75 -1.17 -30.88
N GLN A 146 9.00 -1.22 -29.56
CA GLN A 146 9.81 -2.24 -28.87
C GLN A 146 8.93 -3.07 -27.92
N THR A 147 9.30 -4.34 -27.75
CA THR A 147 8.48 -5.36 -27.06
C THR A 147 8.16 -5.04 -25.60
N PRO A 148 6.94 -5.38 -25.09
CA PRO A 148 6.52 -5.17 -23.70
C PRO A 148 7.43 -5.76 -22.62
N LEU A 149 8.20 -6.81 -22.96
CA LEU A 149 9.16 -7.45 -22.07
C LEU A 149 10.32 -6.53 -21.69
N LEU A 150 10.82 -5.75 -22.65
CA LEU A 150 11.89 -4.77 -22.43
C LEU A 150 11.42 -3.68 -21.47
N LEU A 151 10.16 -3.29 -21.57
CA LEU A 151 9.53 -2.27 -20.72
C LEU A 151 9.39 -2.72 -19.26
N GLY A 152 9.00 -3.96 -19.01
CA GLY A 152 8.94 -4.51 -17.65
C GLY A 152 10.33 -4.57 -16.99
N ALA A 153 11.33 -5.04 -17.73
CA ALA A 153 12.72 -5.07 -17.24
C ALA A 153 13.26 -3.66 -16.94
N MET A 154 12.80 -2.69 -17.67
CA MET A 154 13.19 -1.29 -17.57
C MET A 154 12.54 -0.61 -16.35
N VAL A 155 11.25 -0.82 -16.06
CA VAL A 155 10.58 -0.33 -14.83
C VAL A 155 11.25 -0.93 -13.60
N LEU A 156 11.52 -2.23 -13.61
CA LEU A 156 12.24 -2.91 -12.51
C LEU A 156 13.67 -2.39 -12.34
N GLY A 157 14.36 -2.13 -13.45
CA GLY A 157 15.70 -1.53 -13.42
C GLY A 157 15.70 -0.11 -12.85
N ALA A 158 14.71 0.70 -13.17
CA ALA A 158 14.54 2.05 -12.62
C ALA A 158 14.28 2.02 -11.11
N LEU A 159 13.42 1.11 -10.65
CA LEU A 159 13.15 0.91 -9.22
C LEU A 159 14.38 0.41 -8.47
N ALA A 160 15.19 -0.48 -9.06
CA ALA A 160 16.42 -0.97 -8.47
C ALA A 160 17.54 0.09 -8.42
N ALA A 161 17.67 0.92 -9.46
CA ALA A 161 18.69 1.97 -9.54
C ALA A 161 18.48 3.09 -8.51
N SER A 162 17.25 3.33 -8.06
CA SER A 162 16.96 4.29 -6.99
C SER A 162 17.56 3.86 -5.64
N LYS A 163 17.90 2.57 -5.47
CA LYS A 163 18.29 1.96 -4.21
C LYS A 163 19.80 1.85 -4.00
N ASN A 164 20.63 1.87 -5.06
CA ASN A 164 22.07 1.64 -4.93
C ASN A 164 22.91 2.40 -5.96
N PRO A 165 23.31 3.66 -5.71
CA PRO A 165 24.15 4.43 -6.64
C PRO A 165 25.55 3.80 -6.89
N GLY A 166 26.02 2.91 -6.00
CA GLY A 166 27.32 2.23 -6.11
C GLY A 166 27.31 0.95 -6.98
N ALA A 167 26.15 0.43 -7.32
CA ALA A 167 26.02 -0.77 -8.18
C ALA A 167 26.21 -0.47 -9.69
N THR A 168 26.51 0.77 -10.02
CA THR A 168 26.63 1.30 -11.39
C THR A 168 27.75 0.67 -12.21
N GLN A 169 28.69 -0.04 -11.60
CA GLN A 169 29.75 -0.73 -12.35
C GLN A 169 29.37 -2.13 -12.86
N ALA A 170 28.30 -2.72 -12.32
CA ALA A 170 27.83 -4.06 -12.76
C ALA A 170 26.78 -3.98 -13.88
N LEU A 171 26.34 -2.80 -14.27
CA LEU A 171 25.20 -2.57 -15.13
C LEU A 171 25.54 -1.62 -16.29
N VAL A 172 26.14 -2.18 -17.34
CA VAL A 172 25.91 -1.66 -18.71
C VAL A 172 24.40 -1.59 -19.03
N VAL A 173 23.57 -2.33 -18.28
CA VAL A 173 22.12 -2.24 -18.18
C VAL A 173 21.66 -1.04 -17.30
N GLY A 174 22.46 -0.57 -16.33
CA GLY A 174 22.08 0.52 -15.41
C GLY A 174 22.01 1.92 -16.05
N GLY A 175 22.79 2.16 -17.10
CA GLY A 175 22.65 3.39 -17.88
C GLY A 175 21.31 3.49 -18.60
N GLN A 176 20.73 2.35 -18.97
CA GLN A 176 19.40 2.28 -19.57
C GLN A 176 18.29 2.45 -18.50
N ALA A 177 18.49 1.93 -17.29
CA ALA A 177 17.52 2.08 -16.20
C ALA A 177 17.37 3.54 -15.71
N LEU A 178 18.50 4.27 -15.59
CA LEU A 178 18.48 5.72 -15.30
C LEU A 178 17.90 6.56 -16.45
N ALA A 179 18.18 6.19 -17.69
CA ALA A 179 17.59 6.82 -18.86
C ALA A 179 16.06 6.62 -18.89
N MET A 180 15.56 5.51 -18.34
CA MET A 180 14.14 5.23 -18.31
C MET A 180 13.38 5.80 -17.13
N GLN A 181 13.98 5.95 -15.96
CA GLN A 181 13.38 6.78 -14.92
C GLN A 181 13.16 8.21 -15.43
N ASN A 182 14.08 8.69 -16.28
CA ASN A 182 13.89 9.93 -17.05
C ASN A 182 12.86 9.79 -18.19
N GLN A 183 12.58 8.57 -18.66
CA GLN A 183 11.60 8.29 -19.71
C GLN A 183 10.19 8.03 -19.17
N LEU A 184 10.05 7.62 -17.90
CA LEU A 184 8.76 7.62 -17.17
C LEU A 184 8.38 9.03 -16.68
N ASN A 185 9.10 10.08 -17.09
CA ASN A 185 8.67 11.46 -16.89
C ASN A 185 7.38 11.68 -17.68
N PHE A 186 6.27 11.68 -16.97
CA PHE A 186 4.99 12.04 -17.55
C PHE A 186 5.07 13.40 -18.23
N SER A 187 4.41 13.54 -19.36
CA SER A 187 4.39 14.84 -20.03
C SER A 187 3.73 15.88 -19.12
N ARG A 188 4.07 17.17 -19.33
CA ARG A 188 3.45 18.26 -18.56
C ARG A 188 1.92 18.28 -18.68
N ASP A 189 1.38 17.76 -19.77
CA ASP A 189 -0.06 17.68 -20.00
C ASP A 189 -0.67 16.55 -19.18
N MET A 190 -0.01 15.38 -19.10
CA MET A 190 -0.42 14.25 -18.26
C MET A 190 -0.38 14.64 -16.78
N GLU A 191 0.66 15.36 -16.33
CA GLU A 191 0.74 15.87 -14.96
C GLU A 191 -0.42 16.81 -14.62
N ARG A 192 -0.73 17.76 -15.52
CA ARG A 192 -1.89 18.66 -15.32
C ARG A 192 -3.23 17.94 -15.36
N GLU A 193 -3.34 16.91 -16.19
CA GLU A 193 -4.52 16.05 -16.23
C GLU A 193 -4.68 15.28 -14.91
N ALA A 194 -3.60 14.66 -14.40
CA ALA A 194 -3.59 13.94 -13.14
C ALA A 194 -3.89 14.85 -11.93
N ASP A 195 -3.33 16.05 -11.89
CA ASP A 195 -3.64 17.04 -10.86
C ASP A 195 -5.14 17.43 -10.87
N ARG A 196 -5.69 17.70 -12.02
CA ARG A 196 -7.09 18.15 -12.17
C ARG A 196 -8.07 17.04 -11.82
N VAL A 197 -7.84 15.83 -12.33
CA VAL A 197 -8.68 14.66 -12.04
C VAL A 197 -8.54 14.29 -10.56
N GLY A 198 -7.31 14.19 -10.06
CA GLY A 198 -7.04 13.86 -8.66
C GLY A 198 -7.66 14.84 -7.67
N MET A 199 -7.51 16.16 -7.90
CA MET A 199 -8.15 17.18 -7.07
C MET A 199 -9.69 17.03 -7.08
N GLY A 200 -10.27 16.68 -8.23
CA GLY A 200 -11.70 16.44 -8.35
C GLY A 200 -12.20 15.21 -7.58
N LEU A 201 -11.32 14.28 -7.18
CA LEU A 201 -11.66 13.12 -6.36
C LEU A 201 -11.68 13.43 -4.85
N MET A 202 -10.99 14.49 -4.40
CA MET A 202 -10.76 14.74 -2.97
C MET A 202 -12.06 14.93 -2.19
N GLU A 203 -12.87 15.94 -2.55
CA GLU A 203 -14.14 16.22 -1.82
C GLU A 203 -15.12 15.06 -1.83
N PRO A 204 -15.42 14.41 -2.98
CA PRO A 204 -16.28 13.23 -3.00
C PRO A 204 -15.76 12.07 -2.16
N ALA A 205 -14.45 11.98 -1.98
CA ALA A 205 -13.80 10.98 -1.12
C ALA A 205 -13.74 11.40 0.36
N GLY A 206 -14.18 12.62 0.70
CA GLY A 206 -14.16 13.14 2.07
C GLY A 206 -12.83 13.74 2.51
N PHE A 207 -11.99 14.17 1.56
CA PHE A 207 -10.70 14.83 1.81
C PHE A 207 -10.72 16.29 1.36
N ALA A 208 -9.95 17.13 2.06
CA ALA A 208 -9.84 18.54 1.72
C ALA A 208 -8.91 18.74 0.50
N PRO A 209 -9.38 19.48 -0.56
CA PRO A 209 -8.57 19.76 -1.75
C PRO A 209 -7.27 20.54 -1.46
N GLU A 210 -7.23 21.27 -0.34
CA GLU A 210 -6.06 21.97 0.18
C GLU A 210 -4.86 21.04 0.38
N GLY A 211 -5.08 19.72 0.53
CA GLY A 211 -4.05 18.70 0.56
C GLY A 211 -3.09 18.76 -0.64
N PHE A 212 -3.60 19.07 -1.84
CA PHE A 212 -2.76 19.29 -3.04
C PHE A 212 -1.82 20.48 -2.87
N VAL A 213 -2.34 21.61 -2.39
CA VAL A 213 -1.52 22.81 -2.19
C VAL A 213 -0.49 22.59 -1.10
N GLY A 214 -0.88 21.98 0.03
CA GLY A 214 0.04 21.63 1.11
C GLY A 214 1.16 20.70 0.65
N MET A 215 0.86 19.72 -0.17
CA MET A 215 1.87 18.82 -0.73
C MET A 215 2.79 19.56 -1.72
N PHE A 216 2.25 20.41 -2.58
CA PHE A 216 3.03 21.20 -3.52
C PHE A 216 3.98 22.17 -2.82
N ASP A 217 3.57 22.78 -1.71
CA ASP A 217 4.45 23.62 -0.88
C ASP A 217 5.63 22.83 -0.34
N LYS A 218 5.41 21.60 0.13
CA LYS A 218 6.49 20.69 0.58
C LYS A 218 7.44 20.32 -0.55
N LEU A 219 6.90 19.97 -1.71
CA LEU A 219 7.69 19.63 -2.89
C LEU A 219 8.51 20.84 -3.39
N GLN A 220 7.92 22.04 -3.32
CA GLN A 220 8.63 23.28 -3.69
C GLN A 220 9.77 23.59 -2.72
N GLN A 221 9.55 23.42 -1.42
CA GLN A 221 10.60 23.59 -0.41
C GLN A 221 11.75 22.61 -0.63
N ALA A 222 11.44 21.33 -0.86
CA ALA A 222 12.43 20.32 -1.16
C ALA A 222 13.26 20.64 -2.41
N ASN A 223 12.62 21.10 -3.46
CA ASN A 223 13.28 21.51 -4.72
C ASN A 223 14.24 22.69 -4.55
N ARG A 224 13.93 23.63 -3.62
CA ARG A 224 14.80 24.78 -3.33
C ARG A 224 16.07 24.44 -2.55
N ILE A 225 16.07 23.36 -1.77
CA ILE A 225 17.19 22.97 -0.89
C ILE A 225 18.22 22.09 -1.63
N ASN A 226 18.22 22.02 -2.94
CA ASN A 226 19.03 21.07 -3.73
C ASN A 226 18.79 19.62 -3.31
N ASP A 227 17.88 18.96 -3.99
CA ASP A 227 17.56 17.55 -3.73
C ASP A 227 18.83 16.69 -3.79
N ASN A 228 19.24 16.17 -2.65
CA ASN A 228 20.36 15.21 -2.52
C ASN A 228 19.95 13.78 -2.94
N GLY A 229 18.86 13.61 -3.70
CA GLY A 229 18.30 12.33 -4.09
C GLY A 229 17.21 11.79 -3.16
N SER A 230 16.84 12.54 -2.12
CA SER A 230 15.82 12.13 -1.14
C SER A 230 14.38 12.24 -1.66
N TRP A 231 14.18 12.95 -2.78
CA TRP A 231 12.86 13.21 -3.36
C TRP A 231 12.74 12.69 -4.82
N PRO A 232 12.83 11.37 -5.06
CA PRO A 232 12.66 10.81 -6.41
C PRO A 232 11.31 11.19 -7.05
N TYR A 233 10.27 11.42 -6.24
CA TYR A 233 8.96 11.87 -6.68
C TYR A 233 9.02 13.11 -7.58
N LEU A 234 9.88 14.09 -7.26
CA LEU A 234 10.05 15.30 -8.07
C LEU A 234 10.65 15.05 -9.46
N ARG A 235 11.33 13.92 -9.65
CA ARG A 235 11.93 13.56 -10.95
C ARG A 235 10.90 12.96 -11.88
N SER A 236 10.01 12.09 -11.37
CA SER A 236 8.92 11.51 -12.15
C SER A 236 7.76 12.46 -12.36
N HIS A 237 7.53 13.37 -11.38
CA HIS A 237 6.44 14.35 -11.37
C HIS A 237 6.96 15.79 -11.22
N PRO A 238 7.55 16.40 -12.27
CA PRO A 238 8.15 17.71 -12.17
C PRO A 238 7.14 18.77 -11.73
N LEU A 239 7.46 19.49 -10.65
CA LEU A 239 6.63 20.57 -10.14
C LEU A 239 6.95 21.85 -10.91
N THR A 240 5.96 22.42 -11.60
CA THR A 240 6.06 23.70 -12.31
C THR A 240 5.24 24.77 -11.61
N THR A 241 5.65 26.04 -11.77
CA THR A 241 4.86 27.19 -11.27
C THR A 241 3.45 27.22 -11.83
N GLN A 242 3.26 26.71 -13.03
CA GLN A 242 1.96 26.61 -13.68
C GLN A 242 1.05 25.58 -12.97
N ARG A 243 1.57 24.41 -12.58
CA ARG A 243 0.81 23.41 -11.80
C ARG A 243 0.39 23.98 -10.47
N ILE A 244 1.30 24.65 -9.76
CA ILE A 244 1.01 25.30 -8.47
C ILE A 244 -0.12 26.31 -8.61
N ALA A 245 0.00 27.22 -9.57
CA ALA A 245 -1.00 28.26 -9.82
C ALA A 245 -2.37 27.69 -10.23
N ASP A 246 -2.38 26.64 -11.08
CA ASP A 246 -3.63 25.97 -11.48
C ASP A 246 -4.33 25.33 -10.27
N MET A 247 -3.62 24.63 -9.40
CA MET A 247 -4.22 24.03 -8.20
C MET A 247 -4.71 25.09 -7.20
N GLN A 248 -3.94 26.15 -6.99
CA GLN A 248 -4.37 27.25 -6.12
C GLN A 248 -5.63 27.94 -6.65
N SER A 249 -5.74 28.14 -7.96
CA SER A 249 -6.92 28.78 -8.60
C SER A 249 -8.19 27.93 -8.52
N ARG A 250 -8.07 26.62 -8.31
CA ARG A 250 -9.19 25.66 -8.21
C ARG A 250 -9.74 25.53 -6.81
N LEU A 251 -9.02 26.03 -5.81
CA LEU A 251 -9.57 26.06 -4.45
C LEU A 251 -10.82 26.96 -4.40
N PRO A 252 -11.85 26.57 -3.64
CA PRO A 252 -13.06 27.39 -3.49
C PRO A 252 -12.72 28.81 -3.02
N SER A 253 -13.27 29.83 -3.70
CA SER A 253 -13.01 31.25 -3.43
C SER A 253 -13.61 31.78 -2.11
N GLY A 254 -14.20 30.93 -1.31
CA GLY A 254 -14.84 31.31 -0.05
C GLY A 254 -14.09 30.73 1.13
N GLY A 255 -12.91 31.28 1.47
CA GLY A 255 -12.04 30.85 2.55
C GLY A 255 -12.61 29.76 3.43
N LEU A 256 -11.87 28.71 3.69
CA LEU A 256 -12.14 27.63 4.62
C LEU A 256 -13.63 27.51 5.00
N THR A 257 -14.48 27.02 4.08
CA THR A 257 -15.71 26.37 4.56
C THR A 257 -15.18 25.28 5.47
N ALA A 258 -15.61 25.29 6.69
CA ALA A 258 -15.09 24.47 7.76
C ALA A 258 -15.37 22.96 7.57
N SER A 259 -14.90 22.34 6.49
CA SER A 259 -14.15 21.10 6.56
C SER A 259 -13.00 21.48 7.47
N SER A 260 -13.06 21.09 8.72
CA SER A 260 -12.12 21.47 9.75
C SER A 260 -10.74 21.57 9.12
N PRO A 261 -9.98 22.67 9.31
CA PRO A 261 -8.61 22.77 8.80
C PRO A 261 -8.00 21.41 9.08
N SER A 262 -7.33 20.81 8.10
CA SER A 262 -6.87 19.42 8.21
C SER A 262 -6.23 19.28 9.58
N VAL A 263 -7.09 18.97 10.54
CA VAL A 263 -6.68 18.90 11.95
C VAL A 263 -5.71 17.77 11.92
N LEU A 264 -4.46 18.08 12.25
CA LEU A 264 -3.43 17.07 12.40
C LEU A 264 -3.96 16.07 13.41
N GLN A 265 -4.60 15.04 12.92
CA GLN A 265 -5.21 14.03 13.75
C GLN A 265 -4.10 13.25 14.43
N ALA A 266 -4.29 12.93 15.69
CA ALA A 266 -3.32 12.14 16.43
C ALA A 266 -3.02 10.80 15.73
N GLU A 267 -4.04 10.18 15.15
CA GLU A 267 -3.91 8.97 14.33
C GLU A 267 -2.90 9.18 13.18
N HIS A 268 -3.03 10.24 12.40
CA HIS A 268 -2.12 10.54 11.29
C HIS A 268 -0.68 10.72 11.77
N ALA A 269 -0.49 11.50 12.83
CA ALA A 269 0.82 11.74 13.41
C ALA A 269 1.49 10.43 13.93
N MET A 270 0.70 9.53 14.51
CA MET A 270 1.18 8.23 14.98
C MET A 270 1.55 7.31 13.82
N VAL A 271 0.75 7.26 12.74
CA VAL A 271 1.05 6.49 11.52
C VAL A 271 2.29 7.03 10.83
N THR A 272 2.43 8.35 10.72
CA THR A 272 3.62 9.02 10.19
C THR A 272 4.87 8.64 11.02
N ALA A 273 4.75 8.66 12.33
CA ALA A 273 5.83 8.25 13.25
C ALA A 273 6.20 6.77 13.03
N ARG A 274 5.21 5.87 12.89
CA ARG A 274 5.44 4.46 12.56
C ARG A 274 6.20 4.30 11.26
N ALA A 275 5.79 4.98 10.20
CA ALA A 275 6.45 4.93 8.90
C ALA A 275 7.92 5.37 8.99
N ARG A 276 8.19 6.47 9.71
CA ARG A 276 9.57 6.95 9.95
C ARG A 276 10.43 5.90 10.66
N VAL A 277 9.93 5.30 11.72
CA VAL A 277 10.70 4.30 12.51
C VAL A 277 10.89 3.01 11.70
N LEU A 278 9.88 2.55 10.96
CA LEU A 278 9.97 1.33 10.16
C LEU A 278 10.80 1.49 8.87
N SER A 279 11.12 2.71 8.44
CA SER A 279 11.98 2.97 7.29
C SER A 279 13.48 2.69 7.55
N ARG A 280 13.83 2.02 8.64
CA ARG A 280 15.20 1.67 9.06
C ARG A 280 16.13 2.89 9.16
N PRO A 281 15.82 3.88 9.98
CA PRO A 281 16.74 4.98 10.26
C PRO A 281 18.01 4.45 10.95
N GLY A 282 19.09 5.23 10.87
CA GLY A 282 20.30 4.93 11.62
C GLY A 282 20.07 4.98 13.14
N VAL A 283 20.91 4.26 13.89
CA VAL A 283 20.79 4.18 15.38
C VAL A 283 20.79 5.55 16.04
N ASP A 284 21.59 6.49 15.55
CA ASP A 284 21.66 7.84 16.14
C ASP A 284 20.37 8.63 15.92
N VAL A 285 19.72 8.45 14.78
CA VAL A 285 18.40 9.04 14.50
C VAL A 285 17.34 8.45 15.44
N LEU A 286 17.36 7.13 15.67
CA LEU A 286 16.47 6.50 16.65
C LEU A 286 16.70 7.05 18.05
N ARG A 287 17.95 7.19 18.49
CA ARG A 287 18.30 7.78 19.80
C ARG A 287 17.78 9.21 19.92
N GLN A 288 17.91 10.00 18.88
CA GLN A 288 17.37 11.36 18.83
C GLN A 288 15.86 11.36 19.05
N TRP A 289 15.10 10.51 18.32
CA TRP A 289 13.65 10.45 18.48
C TRP A 289 13.21 9.92 19.86
N VAL A 290 13.96 8.99 20.44
CA VAL A 290 13.70 8.50 21.81
C VAL A 290 13.92 9.59 22.86
N ALA A 291 14.85 10.52 22.63
CA ALA A 291 15.13 11.63 23.53
C ALA A 291 14.17 12.83 23.36
N GLU A 292 13.51 12.95 22.20
CA GLU A 292 12.66 14.10 21.85
C GLU A 292 11.58 14.43 22.89
N PRO A 293 10.87 13.45 23.50
CA PRO A 293 9.86 13.74 24.54
C PRO A 293 10.42 14.41 25.79
N GLN A 294 11.74 14.37 26.02
CA GLN A 294 12.40 15.01 27.16
C GLN A 294 12.93 16.41 26.80
N GLY A 295 12.85 16.81 25.55
CA GLY A 295 13.28 18.12 25.07
C GLY A 295 12.35 19.24 25.53
N THR A 296 12.91 20.43 25.74
CA THR A 296 12.19 21.63 26.23
C THR A 296 11.04 22.06 25.29
N GLY A 297 11.13 21.71 23.99
CA GLY A 297 10.09 22.05 22.98
C GLY A 297 8.91 21.12 23.00
N PHE A 298 8.98 19.92 23.59
CA PHE A 298 7.92 18.91 23.51
C PHE A 298 6.58 19.38 24.04
N ALA A 299 6.58 20.03 25.23
CA ALA A 299 5.33 20.49 25.85
C ALA A 299 4.62 21.61 25.06
N ALA A 300 5.35 22.33 24.21
CA ALA A 300 4.79 23.38 23.35
C ALA A 300 4.18 22.84 22.05
N LEU A 301 4.40 21.56 21.70
CA LEU A 301 3.84 20.97 20.52
C LEU A 301 2.32 20.78 20.66
N PRO A 302 1.55 20.88 19.55
CA PRO A 302 0.15 20.48 19.55
C PRO A 302 -0.02 19.01 19.99
N PRO A 303 -1.12 18.64 20.67
CA PRO A 303 -1.32 17.28 21.21
C PRO A 303 -1.15 16.16 20.17
N ALA A 304 -1.63 16.36 18.94
CA ALA A 304 -1.44 15.40 17.87
C ALA A 304 0.04 15.20 17.50
N ARG A 305 0.84 16.26 17.51
CA ARG A 305 2.30 16.19 17.31
C ARG A 305 2.99 15.47 18.47
N GLN A 306 2.58 15.77 19.70
CA GLN A 306 3.08 15.06 20.89
C GLN A 306 2.80 13.55 20.78
N ALA A 307 1.60 13.17 20.29
CA ALA A 307 1.26 11.76 20.09
C ALA A 307 2.21 11.07 19.08
N GLY A 308 2.54 11.72 17.98
CA GLY A 308 3.53 11.21 17.02
C GLY A 308 4.92 11.05 17.62
N VAL A 309 5.39 12.05 18.38
CA VAL A 309 6.70 12.02 19.06
C VAL A 309 6.76 10.88 20.07
N LEU A 310 5.74 10.72 20.91
CA LEU A 310 5.67 9.62 21.89
C LEU A 310 5.59 8.25 21.22
N TYR A 311 4.86 8.14 20.10
CA TYR A 311 4.79 6.90 19.32
C TYR A 311 6.16 6.52 18.75
N ALA A 312 6.86 7.48 18.13
CA ALA A 312 8.21 7.26 17.61
C ALA A 312 9.20 6.87 18.70
N ALA A 313 9.12 7.55 19.86
CA ALA A 313 9.98 7.26 21.01
C ALA A 313 9.71 5.85 21.58
N ALA A 314 8.45 5.43 21.68
CA ALA A 314 8.09 4.11 22.19
C ALA A 314 8.57 2.99 21.23
N LEU A 315 8.25 3.11 19.94
CA LEU A 315 8.66 2.11 18.94
C LEU A 315 10.18 2.12 18.74
N GLY A 316 10.82 3.29 18.72
CA GLY A 316 12.26 3.45 18.62
C GLY A 316 13.01 2.83 19.81
N SER A 317 12.51 3.02 21.04
CA SER A 317 13.05 2.37 22.24
C SER A 317 13.03 0.83 22.11
N SER A 318 11.94 0.28 21.60
CA SER A 318 11.83 -1.17 21.35
C SER A 318 12.87 -1.64 20.33
N GLN A 319 13.09 -0.90 19.24
CA GLN A 319 14.13 -1.24 18.25
C GLN A 319 15.55 -1.14 18.85
N LEU A 320 15.76 -0.26 19.80
CA LEU A 320 17.00 -0.14 20.57
C LEU A 320 17.11 -1.16 21.72
N ARG A 321 16.12 -2.07 21.85
CA ARG A 321 16.02 -3.07 22.93
C ARG A 321 15.88 -2.48 24.34
N ASP A 322 15.37 -1.26 24.45
CA ASP A 322 15.00 -0.62 25.71
C ASP A 322 13.50 -0.82 25.99
N ALA A 323 13.15 -1.99 26.54
CA ALA A 323 11.78 -2.31 26.89
C ALA A 323 11.17 -1.38 27.95
N ALA A 324 11.98 -0.89 28.90
CA ALA A 324 11.53 0.03 29.95
C ALA A 324 11.17 1.40 29.37
N GLY A 325 12.02 1.94 28.49
CA GLY A 325 11.75 3.17 27.75
C GLY A 325 10.52 3.04 26.85
N ALA A 326 10.40 1.93 26.13
CA ALA A 326 9.24 1.63 25.28
C ALA A 326 7.93 1.67 26.08
N ARG A 327 7.88 1.01 27.23
CA ARG A 327 6.71 0.98 28.14
C ARG A 327 6.39 2.37 28.69
N ARG A 328 7.40 3.14 29.07
CA ARG A 328 7.24 4.50 29.61
C ARG A 328 6.59 5.42 28.58
N TRP A 329 7.12 5.47 27.37
CA TRP A 329 6.60 6.34 26.33
C TRP A 329 5.21 5.89 25.83
N ALA A 330 4.98 4.59 25.69
CA ALA A 330 3.66 4.05 25.36
C ALA A 330 2.61 4.39 26.44
N GLY A 331 2.98 4.35 27.72
CA GLY A 331 2.09 4.76 28.81
C GLY A 331 1.71 6.24 28.75
N GLN A 332 2.66 7.13 28.47
CA GLN A 332 2.38 8.56 28.28
C GLN A 332 1.50 8.80 27.05
N LEU A 333 1.77 8.10 25.93
CA LEU A 333 0.95 8.16 24.72
C LEU A 333 -0.50 7.78 25.03
N GLN A 334 -0.74 6.66 25.72
CA GLN A 334 -2.08 6.19 26.08
C GLN A 334 -2.85 7.23 26.92
N GLN A 335 -2.20 7.91 27.84
CA GLN A 335 -2.82 8.99 28.63
C GLN A 335 -3.17 10.22 27.78
N LEU A 336 -2.25 10.58 26.87
CA LEU A 336 -2.45 11.73 25.97
C LEU A 336 -3.65 11.55 25.06
N VAL A 337 -3.82 10.34 24.47
CA VAL A 337 -4.81 10.09 23.43
C VAL A 337 -6.10 9.44 23.92
N LYS A 338 -6.31 9.34 25.24
CA LYS A 338 -7.44 8.60 25.84
C LYS A 338 -8.83 9.04 25.40
N ASN A 339 -8.96 10.28 24.92
CA ASN A 339 -10.23 10.85 24.47
C ASN A 339 -10.42 10.76 22.93
N ASP A 340 -9.44 10.24 22.20
CA ASP A 340 -9.50 9.99 20.76
C ASP A 340 -9.55 8.49 20.53
N ALA A 341 -10.68 7.99 20.03
CA ALA A 341 -10.92 6.56 19.88
C ALA A 341 -9.95 5.89 18.91
N ALA A 342 -9.64 6.53 17.75
CA ALA A 342 -8.75 6.01 16.75
C ALA A 342 -7.30 5.97 17.26
N ALA A 343 -6.83 7.07 17.85
CA ALA A 343 -5.50 7.15 18.43
C ALA A 343 -5.34 6.21 19.65
N THR A 344 -6.36 6.08 20.50
CA THR A 344 -6.37 5.14 21.62
C THR A 344 -6.23 3.69 21.13
N ARG A 345 -6.92 3.32 20.05
CA ARG A 345 -6.78 2.01 19.44
C ARG A 345 -5.35 1.74 18.97
N LEU A 346 -4.76 2.69 18.23
CA LEU A 346 -3.37 2.56 17.76
C LEU A 346 -2.36 2.49 18.93
N ALA A 347 -2.59 3.25 20.00
CA ALA A 347 -1.74 3.21 21.20
C ALA A 347 -1.81 1.86 21.90
N LYS A 348 -2.99 1.22 21.94
CA LYS A 348 -3.16 -0.16 22.45
C LYS A 348 -2.46 -1.20 21.58
N LEU A 349 -2.60 -1.11 20.25
CA LEU A 349 -1.89 -1.98 19.32
C LEU A 349 -0.38 -1.85 19.48
N LEU A 350 0.12 -0.61 19.54
CA LEU A 350 1.53 -0.37 19.79
C LEU A 350 1.96 -1.01 21.12
N ARG A 351 1.21 -0.80 22.20
CA ARG A 351 1.56 -1.40 23.49
C ARG A 351 1.65 -2.92 23.42
N ALA A 352 0.68 -3.58 22.79
CA ALA A 352 0.71 -5.03 22.60
C ALA A 352 1.92 -5.50 21.77
N GLU A 353 2.26 -4.76 20.70
CA GLU A 353 3.44 -5.02 19.88
C GLU A 353 4.75 -4.91 20.69
N LEU A 354 4.86 -3.88 21.54
CA LEU A 354 6.02 -3.66 22.39
C LEU A 354 6.19 -4.74 23.47
N GLU A 355 5.09 -5.18 24.08
CA GLU A 355 5.13 -6.26 25.07
C GLU A 355 5.50 -7.61 24.40
N LEU A 356 4.96 -7.87 23.20
CA LEU A 356 5.33 -9.06 22.44
C LEU A 356 6.82 -9.03 22.05
N ALA A 357 7.35 -7.88 21.66
CA ALA A 357 8.76 -7.70 21.35
C ALA A 357 9.68 -7.83 22.58
N ALA A 358 9.14 -7.56 23.76
CA ALA A 358 9.81 -7.80 25.05
C ALA A 358 9.64 -9.23 25.57
N ASP A 359 9.09 -10.14 24.76
CA ASP A 359 8.80 -11.55 25.07
C ASP A 359 7.79 -11.74 26.22
N ASP A 360 6.94 -10.74 26.46
CA ASP A 360 5.88 -10.76 27.46
C ASP A 360 4.50 -10.93 26.78
N ALA A 361 4.25 -12.16 26.29
CA ALA A 361 3.01 -12.46 25.57
C ALA A 361 1.73 -12.29 26.43
N PRO A 362 1.71 -12.62 27.73
CA PRO A 362 0.56 -12.32 28.60
C PRO A 362 0.25 -10.82 28.68
N ALA A 363 1.27 -9.96 28.89
CA ALA A 363 1.09 -8.52 28.90
C ALA A 363 0.67 -7.97 27.53
N ALA A 364 1.19 -8.55 26.43
CA ALA A 364 0.78 -8.21 25.07
C ALA A 364 -0.72 -8.51 24.86
N LEU A 365 -1.20 -9.68 25.30
CA LEU A 365 -2.61 -10.05 25.20
C LEU A 365 -3.52 -9.12 26.03
N ALA A 366 -3.10 -8.76 27.23
CA ALA A 366 -3.83 -7.84 28.10
C ALA A 366 -3.92 -6.42 27.50
N ALA A 367 -2.92 -6.00 26.72
CA ALA A 367 -2.89 -4.70 26.06
C ALA A 367 -3.75 -4.62 24.78
N MET A 368 -4.13 -5.76 24.20
CA MET A 368 -4.89 -5.80 22.95
C MET A 368 -6.25 -5.10 23.07
N PRO A 369 -6.68 -4.37 22.03
CA PRO A 369 -8.04 -3.87 21.96
C PRO A 369 -9.07 -5.03 22.08
N PRO A 370 -10.11 -4.88 22.89
CA PRO A 370 -11.11 -5.94 23.02
C PRO A 370 -12.00 -6.01 21.78
N GLY A 371 -12.36 -7.23 21.36
CA GLY A 371 -13.44 -7.48 20.39
C GLY A 371 -13.22 -7.00 18.96
N ASP A 372 -12.05 -6.51 18.60
CA ASP A 372 -11.75 -6.03 17.26
C ASP A 372 -11.20 -7.16 16.37
N SER A 373 -11.80 -7.34 15.20
CA SER A 373 -11.45 -8.36 14.20
C SER A 373 -10.79 -7.77 12.95
N ARG A 374 -10.38 -6.49 12.98
CA ARG A 374 -9.67 -5.86 11.88
C ARG A 374 -8.30 -6.51 11.68
N ARG A 375 -7.74 -6.33 10.49
CA ARG A 375 -6.48 -6.97 10.08
C ARG A 375 -5.31 -6.79 11.06
N PRO A 376 -5.02 -5.56 11.56
CA PRO A 376 -3.93 -5.37 12.53
C PRO A 376 -4.12 -6.17 13.82
N GLU A 377 -5.31 -6.13 14.41
CA GLU A 377 -5.64 -6.85 15.63
C GLU A 377 -5.58 -8.37 15.44
N MET A 378 -6.14 -8.87 14.34
CA MET A 378 -6.17 -10.28 14.03
C MET A 378 -4.76 -10.85 13.86
N LEU A 379 -3.90 -10.18 13.10
CA LEU A 379 -2.53 -10.63 12.86
C LEU A 379 -1.68 -10.55 14.14
N LEU A 380 -1.77 -9.45 14.90
CA LEU A 380 -1.03 -9.30 16.14
C LEU A 380 -1.52 -10.28 17.22
N ARG A 381 -2.83 -10.46 17.37
CA ARG A 381 -3.39 -11.45 18.30
C ARG A 381 -2.92 -12.86 17.94
N THR A 382 -2.87 -13.20 16.66
CA THR A 382 -2.37 -14.50 16.20
C THR A 382 -0.92 -14.72 16.65
N GLN A 383 -0.05 -13.73 16.48
CA GLN A 383 1.33 -13.82 16.93
C GLN A 383 1.43 -14.02 18.46
N ILE A 384 0.60 -13.31 19.23
CA ILE A 384 0.57 -13.42 20.70
C ILE A 384 0.09 -14.80 21.14
N VAL A 385 -1.04 -15.29 20.63
CA VAL A 385 -1.62 -16.57 21.07
C VAL A 385 -0.78 -17.77 20.63
N LEU A 386 0.00 -17.65 19.57
CA LEU A 386 1.01 -18.66 19.20
C LEU A 386 2.12 -18.78 20.28
N ARG A 387 2.50 -17.67 20.95
CA ARG A 387 3.46 -17.68 22.05
C ARG A 387 2.86 -18.24 23.36
N THR A 388 1.56 -18.07 23.57
CA THR A 388 0.86 -18.57 24.76
C THR A 388 0.27 -19.98 24.59
N GLY A 389 0.41 -20.59 23.40
CA GLY A 389 -0.15 -21.92 23.11
C GLY A 389 -1.66 -21.95 22.89
N GLN A 390 -2.31 -20.81 22.70
CA GLN A 390 -3.76 -20.67 22.55
C GLN A 390 -4.21 -20.57 21.08
N SER A 391 -3.50 -21.21 20.17
CA SER A 391 -3.67 -21.09 18.72
C SER A 391 -5.09 -21.38 18.21
N LYS A 392 -5.90 -22.15 18.93
CA LYS A 392 -7.28 -22.48 18.55
C LYS A 392 -8.20 -21.25 18.54
N GLU A 393 -7.92 -20.23 19.36
CA GLU A 393 -8.77 -19.04 19.48
C GLU A 393 -8.82 -18.21 18.20
N VAL A 394 -7.77 -18.23 17.38
CA VAL A 394 -7.65 -17.42 16.17
C VAL A 394 -7.96 -18.17 14.88
N THR A 395 -8.18 -19.48 14.94
CA THR A 395 -8.45 -20.30 13.75
C THR A 395 -9.70 -19.83 13.01
N GLY A 396 -10.84 -19.69 13.70
CA GLY A 396 -12.09 -19.22 13.10
C GLY A 396 -12.01 -17.81 12.53
N PRO A 397 -11.55 -16.82 13.29
CA PRO A 397 -11.33 -15.46 12.78
C PRO A 397 -10.45 -15.40 11.52
N LEU A 398 -9.32 -16.12 11.49
CA LEU A 398 -8.44 -16.18 10.32
C LEU A 398 -9.11 -16.84 9.10
N GLN A 399 -9.86 -17.92 9.31
CA GLN A 399 -10.62 -18.57 8.24
C GLN A 399 -11.68 -17.65 7.66
N THR A 400 -12.42 -16.93 8.51
CA THR A 400 -13.42 -15.96 8.09
C THR A 400 -12.78 -14.81 7.29
N TRP A 401 -11.65 -14.29 7.75
CA TRP A 401 -10.89 -13.26 7.04
C TRP A 401 -10.46 -13.75 5.66
N LEU A 402 -9.82 -14.92 5.59
CA LEU A 402 -9.30 -15.49 4.34
C LEU A 402 -10.40 -15.87 3.33
N ALA A 403 -11.63 -16.17 3.80
CA ALA A 403 -12.77 -16.40 2.92
C ALA A 403 -13.15 -15.12 2.13
N THR A 404 -12.97 -13.95 2.70
CA THR A 404 -13.25 -12.66 2.08
C THR A 404 -12.00 -11.97 1.51
N HIS A 405 -10.82 -12.35 1.97
CA HIS A 405 -9.53 -11.79 1.55
C HIS A 405 -8.55 -12.91 1.12
N PRO A 406 -8.89 -13.69 0.07
CA PRO A 406 -8.11 -14.89 -0.30
C PRO A 406 -6.68 -14.57 -0.79
N ARG A 407 -6.38 -13.30 -1.06
CA ARG A 407 -5.06 -12.83 -1.49
C ARG A 407 -4.22 -12.19 -0.38
N ASP A 408 -4.67 -12.26 0.88
CA ASP A 408 -3.88 -11.78 2.02
C ASP A 408 -2.78 -12.79 2.39
N ALA A 409 -1.59 -12.58 1.84
CA ALA A 409 -0.45 -13.47 2.05
C ALA A 409 -0.02 -13.55 3.53
N SER A 410 -0.09 -12.44 4.27
CA SER A 410 0.26 -12.42 5.70
C SER A 410 -0.75 -13.17 6.55
N ALA A 411 -2.05 -13.11 6.20
CA ALA A 411 -3.07 -13.90 6.87
C ALA A 411 -2.91 -15.41 6.58
N TRP A 412 -2.54 -15.77 5.33
CA TRP A 412 -2.19 -17.16 5.01
C TRP A 412 -0.95 -17.64 5.77
N GLN A 413 0.07 -16.79 5.90
CA GLN A 413 1.27 -17.12 6.68
C GLN A 413 0.92 -17.32 8.18
N ALA A 414 0.09 -16.46 8.74
CA ALA A 414 -0.43 -16.60 10.09
C ALA A 414 -1.21 -17.91 10.26
N MET A 415 -2.07 -18.26 9.28
CA MET A 415 -2.84 -19.50 9.28
C MET A 415 -1.94 -20.73 9.20
N ALA A 416 -0.87 -20.71 8.40
CA ALA A 416 0.11 -21.79 8.34
C ALA A 416 0.77 -22.04 9.71
N ALA A 417 1.17 -20.95 10.39
CA ALA A 417 1.74 -21.05 11.74
C ALA A 417 0.74 -21.61 12.75
N VAL A 418 -0.53 -21.22 12.68
CA VAL A 418 -1.62 -21.73 13.52
C VAL A 418 -1.81 -23.24 13.29
N TRP A 419 -1.88 -23.69 12.04
CA TRP A 419 -2.02 -25.11 11.72
C TRP A 419 -0.83 -25.95 12.18
N ASN A 420 0.39 -25.41 12.01
CA ASN A 420 1.59 -26.08 12.54
C ASN A 420 1.55 -26.22 14.07
N ALA A 421 1.17 -25.17 14.79
CA ALA A 421 1.04 -25.21 16.25
C ALA A 421 -0.05 -26.20 16.73
N GLN A 422 -1.03 -26.49 15.89
CA GLN A 422 -2.10 -27.47 16.17
C GLN A 422 -1.79 -28.88 15.68
N GLY A 423 -0.58 -29.13 15.15
CA GLY A 423 -0.20 -30.43 14.64
C GLY A 423 -0.94 -30.86 13.38
N GLN A 424 -1.37 -29.91 12.55
CA GLN A 424 -2.08 -30.14 11.30
C GLN A 424 -1.20 -29.80 10.08
N PRO A 425 -0.17 -30.60 9.79
CA PRO A 425 0.85 -30.25 8.81
C PRO A 425 0.31 -30.14 7.38
N LEU A 426 -0.70 -30.93 7.03
CA LEU A 426 -1.30 -30.90 5.69
C LEU A 426 -1.98 -29.55 5.41
N ARG A 427 -2.76 -29.06 6.38
CA ARG A 427 -3.38 -27.72 6.30
C ARG A 427 -2.33 -26.60 6.31
N ALA A 428 -1.26 -26.77 7.08
CA ALA A 428 -0.16 -25.81 7.11
C ALA A 428 0.53 -25.68 5.74
N VAL A 429 0.87 -26.80 5.11
CA VAL A 429 1.50 -26.84 3.79
C VAL A 429 0.58 -26.19 2.72
N ARG A 430 -0.74 -26.45 2.79
CA ARG A 430 -1.69 -25.74 1.91
C ARG A 430 -1.65 -24.24 2.13
N ALA A 431 -1.71 -23.80 3.38
CA ALA A 431 -1.67 -22.37 3.68
C ALA A 431 -0.35 -21.72 3.21
N GLU A 432 0.80 -22.39 3.34
CA GLU A 432 2.08 -21.94 2.78
C GLU A 432 2.04 -21.83 1.24
N ALA A 433 1.39 -22.77 0.56
CA ALA A 433 1.21 -22.70 -0.89
C ALA A 433 0.37 -21.49 -1.30
N GLU A 434 -0.68 -21.17 -0.54
CA GLU A 434 -1.51 -19.97 -0.78
C GLU A 434 -0.75 -18.66 -0.54
N VAL A 435 0.22 -18.61 0.39
CA VAL A 435 1.13 -17.44 0.54
C VAL A 435 1.84 -17.15 -0.77
N HIS A 436 2.42 -18.18 -1.40
CA HIS A 436 3.12 -18.03 -2.68
C HIS A 436 2.15 -17.64 -3.81
N ALA A 437 0.98 -18.27 -3.86
CA ALA A 437 -0.04 -17.95 -4.86
C ALA A 437 -0.52 -16.49 -4.74
N ALA A 438 -0.72 -15.99 -3.52
CA ALA A 438 -1.13 -14.62 -3.26
C ALA A 438 -0.09 -13.58 -3.71
N ARG A 439 1.18 -13.97 -3.77
CA ARG A 439 2.30 -13.15 -4.25
C ARG A 439 2.68 -13.41 -5.71
N TYR A 440 1.82 -14.08 -6.47
CA TYR A 440 2.05 -14.46 -7.89
C TYR A 440 3.29 -15.35 -8.11
N ASP A 441 3.82 -15.98 -7.08
CA ASP A 441 4.89 -16.98 -7.20
C ASP A 441 4.29 -18.37 -7.42
N TYR A 442 3.70 -18.53 -8.62
CA TYR A 442 2.98 -19.77 -8.95
C TYR A 442 3.90 -20.99 -9.04
N ALA A 443 5.20 -20.81 -9.33
CA ALA A 443 6.15 -21.90 -9.33
C ALA A 443 6.32 -22.47 -7.91
N ALA A 444 6.63 -21.63 -6.94
CA ALA A 444 6.76 -22.04 -5.54
C ALA A 444 5.43 -22.56 -4.96
N ALA A 445 4.30 -21.96 -5.34
CA ALA A 445 2.98 -22.44 -4.93
C ALA A 445 2.71 -23.88 -5.42
N VAL A 446 2.99 -24.17 -6.70
CA VAL A 446 2.86 -25.53 -7.28
C VAL A 446 3.72 -26.53 -6.53
N ASP A 447 4.97 -26.17 -6.22
CA ASP A 447 5.89 -27.07 -5.51
C ASP A 447 5.38 -27.36 -4.09
N ARG A 448 4.84 -26.37 -3.39
CA ARG A 448 4.23 -26.54 -2.06
C ARG A 448 2.94 -27.37 -2.11
N PHE A 449 2.06 -27.16 -3.08
CA PHE A 449 0.86 -27.99 -3.24
C PHE A 449 1.22 -29.46 -3.54
N LYS A 450 2.25 -29.72 -4.36
CA LYS A 450 2.75 -31.07 -4.61
C LYS A 450 3.29 -31.72 -3.33
N ALA A 451 4.05 -30.98 -2.53
CA ALA A 451 4.49 -31.47 -1.22
C ALA A 451 3.29 -31.82 -0.31
N GLY A 452 2.21 -31.05 -0.38
CA GLY A 452 0.94 -31.37 0.28
C GLY A 452 0.31 -32.68 -0.23
N GLN A 453 0.30 -32.92 -1.55
CA GLN A 453 -0.17 -34.20 -2.12
C GLN A 453 0.66 -35.40 -1.63
N ASP A 454 1.98 -35.25 -1.57
CA ASP A 454 2.86 -36.31 -1.10
C ASP A 454 2.65 -36.61 0.39
N LEU A 455 2.39 -35.58 1.19
CA LEU A 455 2.04 -35.72 2.60
C LEU A 455 0.67 -36.40 2.76
N ALA A 456 -0.33 -36.01 1.99
CA ALA A 456 -1.68 -36.60 2.02
C ALA A 456 -1.69 -38.07 1.70
N ARG A 457 -0.85 -38.57 0.77
CA ARG A 457 -0.75 -40.01 0.42
C ARG A 457 -0.29 -40.86 1.60
N ARG A 458 0.34 -40.28 2.60
CA ARG A 458 0.85 -40.98 3.80
C ARG A 458 -0.14 -40.93 4.97
N SER A 459 -1.20 -40.13 4.84
CA SER A 459 -2.21 -39.97 5.88
C SER A 459 -3.35 -41.01 5.70
N THR A 460 -3.90 -41.45 6.81
CA THR A 460 -5.09 -42.31 6.87
C THR A 460 -6.29 -41.60 7.49
N SER A 461 -6.15 -40.31 7.83
CA SER A 461 -7.19 -39.51 8.46
C SER A 461 -8.27 -39.12 7.42
N ALA A 462 -9.56 -39.22 7.82
CA ALA A 462 -10.66 -38.75 6.99
C ALA A 462 -10.60 -37.26 6.73
N ASP A 463 -10.19 -36.45 7.72
CA ASP A 463 -10.02 -35.00 7.58
C ASP A 463 -8.93 -34.65 6.56
N ASP A 464 -7.85 -35.43 6.51
CA ASP A 464 -6.77 -35.23 5.55
C ASP A 464 -7.18 -35.63 4.14
N HIS A 465 -8.11 -36.58 3.96
CA HIS A 465 -8.68 -36.84 2.61
C HIS A 465 -9.48 -35.66 2.07
N PHE A 466 -10.21 -34.97 2.95
CA PHE A 466 -10.93 -33.77 2.55
C PHE A 466 -9.98 -32.65 2.16
N GLU A 467 -8.95 -32.43 2.97
CA GLU A 467 -7.92 -31.42 2.72
C GLU A 467 -7.13 -31.72 1.44
N ALA A 468 -6.82 -33.00 1.17
CA ALA A 468 -6.18 -33.45 -0.06
C ALA A 468 -6.98 -33.07 -1.30
N SER A 469 -8.31 -33.18 -1.25
CA SER A 469 -9.20 -32.78 -2.37
C SER A 469 -9.12 -31.27 -2.63
N ILE A 470 -9.02 -30.45 -1.57
CA ILE A 470 -8.83 -29.01 -1.71
C ILE A 470 -7.46 -28.71 -2.36
N ILE A 471 -6.39 -29.37 -1.89
CA ILE A 471 -5.04 -29.25 -2.44
C ILE A 471 -5.02 -29.58 -3.93
N ASP A 472 -5.65 -30.68 -4.34
CA ASP A 472 -5.71 -31.09 -5.76
C ASP A 472 -6.43 -30.06 -6.62
N THR A 473 -7.50 -29.49 -6.12
CA THR A 473 -8.27 -28.46 -6.83
C THR A 473 -7.46 -27.19 -6.97
N ARG A 474 -6.82 -26.75 -5.90
CA ARG A 474 -5.99 -25.56 -5.90
C ARG A 474 -4.74 -25.73 -6.76
N LEU A 475 -4.10 -26.91 -6.70
CA LEU A 475 -2.94 -27.21 -7.54
C LEU A 475 -3.27 -27.08 -9.02
N ARG A 476 -4.39 -27.64 -9.48
CA ARG A 476 -4.83 -27.51 -10.89
C ARG A 476 -5.04 -26.06 -11.27
N ALA A 477 -5.70 -25.27 -10.43
CA ALA A 477 -5.92 -23.86 -10.67
C ALA A 477 -4.60 -23.08 -10.78
N VAL A 478 -3.68 -23.29 -9.85
CA VAL A 478 -2.38 -22.58 -9.83
C VAL A 478 -1.47 -23.07 -10.96
N GLN A 479 -1.55 -24.34 -11.37
CA GLN A 479 -0.85 -24.83 -12.56
C GLN A 479 -1.34 -24.16 -13.85
N SER A 480 -2.63 -23.83 -13.96
CA SER A 480 -3.16 -23.05 -15.07
C SER A 480 -2.55 -21.65 -15.09
N LEU A 481 -2.63 -20.95 -13.95
CA LEU A 481 -2.01 -19.61 -13.81
C LEU A 481 -0.51 -19.61 -14.11
N ARG A 482 0.21 -20.66 -13.68
CA ARG A 482 1.65 -20.81 -13.99
C ARG A 482 1.89 -20.97 -15.49
N ARG A 483 1.04 -21.74 -16.20
CA ARG A 483 1.17 -21.91 -17.67
C ARG A 483 0.86 -20.60 -18.40
N GLU A 484 -0.16 -19.89 -17.99
CA GLU A 484 -0.49 -18.56 -18.53
C GLU A 484 0.70 -17.61 -18.32
N GLN A 485 1.27 -17.58 -17.11
CA GLN A 485 2.45 -16.78 -16.79
C GLN A 485 3.70 -17.17 -17.60
N ALA A 486 3.87 -18.46 -17.92
CA ALA A 486 4.99 -18.94 -18.74
C ALA A 486 4.82 -18.60 -20.23
N ALA A 487 3.58 -18.53 -20.72
CA ALA A 487 3.28 -18.15 -22.10
C ALA A 487 3.46 -16.64 -22.38
N GLU A 488 3.62 -15.84 -21.32
CA GLU A 488 3.87 -14.40 -21.39
C GLU A 488 5.39 -14.04 -21.50
N ARG A 489 6.26 -15.04 -21.44
CA ARG A 489 7.71 -14.88 -21.60
C ARG A 489 8.12 -14.99 -23.05
#